data_525f8509eafe78a69c1f9af1cd8ea747
#
_entry.id   525f8509eafe78a69c1f9af1cd8ea747
#
_cell.length_a   1.000
_cell.length_b   1.000
_cell.length_c   1.000
_cell.angle_alpha   90.00
_cell.angle_beta   90.00
_cell.angle_gamma   90.00
#
_symmetry.space_group_name_H-M   'P 1'
#
loop_
_entity.id
_entity.type
_entity.pdbx_description
1 polymer ?
#
loop_
_entity_poly.entity_id
_entity_poly.type
_entity_poly.pdbx_seq_one_letter_code
_entity_poly.pdbx_strand_id
1 'polypeptide(L)'
;GEMFRVTTLDPKDPPLTEDGEVDWSQDFFGKMTSLTVSGQLNGETYAMAFGNIYTFGPTFRAENSNTTRHAAEFWMIEPEIAFADLADDMDLAEDMLKFVIRKVLDTCTQEIEFLTNFVDKGLKERLELVASSDFARVSYTEAVEILKNSGAEFKYPVYWGCDLQTEHERYLTEKQFGKPVFVTDYPKEIKA
;
A
#
# COMPACT_ATOMS: atom_id res chain seq x y z
N GLY A 1 2.45 -9.16 -6.67
CA GLY A 1 3.00 -8.28 -7.72
C GLY A 1 3.85 -9.07 -8.71
N GLU A 2 3.93 -8.58 -9.93
CA GLU A 2 4.84 -9.15 -10.94
C GLU A 2 6.29 -8.84 -10.59
N MET A 3 7.18 -9.82 -10.77
CA MET A 3 8.58 -9.71 -10.38
C MET A 3 9.48 -9.39 -11.58
N PHE A 4 10.42 -8.46 -11.38
CA PHE A 4 11.56 -8.31 -12.29
C PHE A 4 12.52 -9.46 -12.11
N ARG A 5 12.88 -10.15 -13.19
CA ARG A 5 13.94 -11.16 -13.18
C ARG A 5 15.31 -10.49 -13.26
N VAL A 6 16.27 -11.04 -12.52
CA VAL A 6 17.68 -10.62 -12.53
C VAL A 6 18.52 -11.80 -12.99
N THR A 7 19.31 -11.58 -14.03
CA THR A 7 20.19 -12.61 -14.58
C THR A 7 21.45 -11.98 -15.20
N THR A 8 22.55 -12.71 -15.17
CA THR A 8 23.79 -12.38 -15.90
C THR A 8 23.92 -13.17 -17.21
N LEU A 9 22.94 -14.06 -17.51
CA LEU A 9 22.89 -14.77 -18.77
C LEU A 9 22.47 -13.84 -19.90
N ASP A 10 23.00 -14.09 -21.12
CA ASP A 10 22.53 -13.35 -22.30
C ASP A 10 21.09 -13.74 -22.63
N PRO A 11 20.12 -12.82 -22.61
CA PRO A 11 18.73 -13.13 -22.89
C PRO A 11 18.48 -13.54 -24.37
N LYS A 12 19.45 -13.27 -25.27
CA LYS A 12 19.35 -13.65 -26.69
C LYS A 12 19.88 -15.05 -26.97
N ASP A 13 20.82 -15.53 -26.15
CA ASP A 13 21.48 -16.82 -26.34
C ASP A 13 21.82 -17.42 -24.94
N PRO A 14 20.78 -17.76 -24.14
CA PRO A 14 21.02 -18.36 -22.84
C PRO A 14 21.51 -19.81 -22.99
N PRO A 15 22.39 -20.28 -22.08
CA PRO A 15 22.73 -21.70 -22.04
C PRO A 15 21.48 -22.54 -21.74
N LEU A 16 21.40 -23.70 -22.41
CA LEU A 16 20.24 -24.59 -22.29
C LEU A 16 20.66 -25.93 -21.66
N THR A 17 19.73 -26.53 -20.94
CA THR A 17 19.79 -27.92 -20.46
C THR A 17 19.57 -28.89 -21.61
N GLU A 18 19.77 -30.18 -21.38
CA GLU A 18 19.47 -31.25 -22.38
C GLU A 18 17.99 -31.25 -22.81
N ASP A 19 17.10 -30.78 -21.93
CA ASP A 19 15.64 -30.71 -22.19
C ASP A 19 15.24 -29.39 -22.94
N GLY A 20 16.21 -28.52 -23.23
CA GLY A 20 15.98 -27.25 -23.94
C GLY A 20 15.47 -26.09 -23.07
N GLU A 21 15.47 -26.26 -21.76
CA GLU A 21 15.17 -25.19 -20.80
C GLU A 21 16.43 -24.34 -20.49
N VAL A 22 16.23 -23.11 -19.99
CA VAL A 22 17.34 -22.26 -19.60
C VAL A 22 18.11 -22.89 -18.43
N ASP A 23 19.43 -23.09 -18.61
CA ASP A 23 20.31 -23.62 -17.59
C ASP A 23 20.71 -22.53 -16.57
N TRP A 24 19.87 -22.31 -15.58
CA TRP A 24 20.11 -21.34 -14.52
C TRP A 24 21.31 -21.66 -13.63
N SER A 25 21.86 -22.87 -13.68
CA SER A 25 23.06 -23.20 -12.89
C SER A 25 24.29 -22.42 -13.37
N GLN A 26 24.28 -21.93 -14.60
CA GLN A 26 25.32 -21.09 -15.17
C GLN A 26 25.16 -19.59 -14.91
N ASP A 27 24.05 -19.18 -14.28
CA ASP A 27 23.84 -17.81 -13.85
C ASP A 27 24.71 -17.50 -12.62
N PHE A 28 25.04 -16.22 -12.40
CA PHE A 28 25.75 -15.76 -11.20
C PHE A 28 25.12 -16.27 -9.91
N PHE A 29 23.79 -16.31 -9.86
CA PHE A 29 23.01 -16.76 -8.70
C PHE A 29 22.85 -18.29 -8.62
N GLY A 30 23.20 -19.03 -9.65
CA GLY A 30 23.05 -20.48 -9.76
C GLY A 30 21.59 -20.96 -9.79
N LYS A 31 20.63 -20.04 -9.91
CA LYS A 31 19.19 -20.30 -9.99
C LYS A 31 18.45 -19.07 -10.50
N MET A 32 17.22 -19.27 -10.97
CA MET A 32 16.36 -18.15 -11.33
C MET A 32 16.12 -17.23 -10.12
N THR A 33 16.43 -15.96 -10.29
CA THR A 33 16.38 -14.94 -9.24
C THR A 33 15.54 -13.76 -9.68
N SER A 34 14.92 -13.10 -8.73
CA SER A 34 14.09 -11.91 -8.98
C SER A 34 14.38 -10.84 -7.92
N LEU A 35 14.08 -9.58 -8.28
CA LEU A 35 14.01 -8.50 -7.30
C LEU A 35 12.81 -8.74 -6.38
N THR A 36 12.95 -8.36 -5.12
CA THR A 36 11.88 -8.52 -4.13
C THR A 36 10.68 -7.62 -4.42
N VAL A 37 9.50 -8.15 -4.21
CA VAL A 37 8.23 -7.40 -4.28
C VAL A 37 7.70 -6.98 -2.91
N SER A 38 8.29 -7.53 -1.82
CA SER A 38 7.95 -7.26 -0.42
C SER A 38 8.93 -7.96 0.50
N GLY A 39 9.16 -7.39 1.68
CA GLY A 39 9.89 -8.04 2.78
C GLY A 39 9.03 -8.94 3.64
N GLN A 40 7.71 -8.99 3.41
CA GLN A 40 6.71 -9.61 4.28
C GLN A 40 7.00 -11.08 4.60
N LEU A 41 7.18 -11.94 3.60
CA LEU A 41 7.35 -13.40 3.83
C LEU A 41 8.53 -13.73 4.75
N ASN A 42 9.66 -13.04 4.56
CA ASN A 42 10.80 -13.21 5.46
C ASN A 42 10.54 -12.55 6.81
N GLY A 43 9.88 -11.39 6.81
CA GLY A 43 9.48 -10.66 8.02
C GLY A 43 8.61 -11.48 8.94
N GLU A 44 7.57 -12.14 8.43
CA GLU A 44 6.67 -13.01 9.22
C GLU A 44 7.41 -14.12 9.97
N THR A 45 8.45 -14.71 9.36
CA THR A 45 9.28 -15.71 10.03
C THR A 45 9.96 -15.14 11.28
N TYR A 46 10.44 -13.90 11.18
CA TYR A 46 11.06 -13.22 12.33
C TYR A 46 10.03 -12.70 13.32
N ALA A 47 8.85 -12.28 12.87
CA ALA A 47 7.76 -11.89 13.76
C ALA A 47 7.33 -13.03 14.67
N MET A 48 7.32 -14.27 14.18
CA MET A 48 7.02 -15.46 15.02
C MET A 48 8.05 -15.69 16.12
N ALA A 49 9.28 -15.20 15.97
CA ALA A 49 10.33 -15.33 16.98
C ALA A 49 10.43 -14.12 17.90
N PHE A 50 10.23 -12.91 17.38
CA PHE A 50 10.46 -11.65 18.09
C PHE A 50 9.18 -10.90 18.47
N GLY A 51 8.02 -11.34 17.98
CA GLY A 51 6.73 -10.70 18.22
C GLY A 51 6.46 -9.62 17.19
N ASN A 52 7.01 -8.42 17.38
CA ASN A 52 6.80 -7.29 16.49
C ASN A 52 8.08 -6.96 15.75
N ILE A 53 8.02 -6.89 14.45
CA ILE A 53 9.13 -6.49 13.57
C ILE A 53 8.62 -5.51 12.51
N TYR A 54 9.53 -4.92 11.77
CA TYR A 54 9.21 -4.28 10.51
C TYR A 54 10.33 -4.54 9.50
N THR A 55 9.99 -4.55 8.23
CA THR A 55 10.96 -4.44 7.15
C THR A 55 10.95 -3.02 6.58
N PHE A 56 12.11 -2.53 6.16
CA PHE A 56 12.24 -1.23 5.52
C PHE A 56 13.30 -1.33 4.43
N GLY A 57 12.89 -1.20 3.19
CA GLY A 57 13.81 -1.36 2.07
C GLY A 57 13.17 -1.12 0.71
N PRO A 58 14.00 -1.17 -0.35
CA PRO A 58 13.53 -1.02 -1.71
C PRO A 58 12.71 -2.23 -2.14
N THR A 59 11.63 -1.95 -2.85
CA THR A 59 10.69 -2.92 -3.37
C THR A 59 10.49 -2.68 -4.86
N PHE A 60 10.36 -3.75 -5.63
CA PHE A 60 10.29 -3.69 -7.08
C PHE A 60 9.07 -4.47 -7.57
N ARG A 61 8.22 -3.81 -8.36
CA ARG A 61 7.02 -4.45 -8.95
C ARG A 61 6.94 -4.13 -10.43
N ALA A 62 6.92 -5.18 -11.25
CA ALA A 62 6.87 -5.09 -12.72
C ALA A 62 5.43 -4.92 -13.25
N GLU A 63 4.58 -4.25 -12.48
CA GLU A 63 3.19 -4.02 -12.84
C GLU A 63 3.10 -2.98 -13.97
N ASN A 64 2.44 -3.35 -15.07
CA ASN A 64 2.19 -2.42 -16.16
C ASN A 64 1.00 -1.51 -15.84
N SER A 65 1.23 -0.55 -14.94
CA SER A 65 0.23 0.41 -14.48
C SER A 65 0.73 1.84 -14.65
N ASN A 66 0.00 2.63 -15.42
CA ASN A 66 0.32 4.04 -15.70
C ASN A 66 -0.55 4.98 -14.84
N THR A 67 -0.50 4.85 -13.54
CA THR A 67 -1.18 5.74 -12.61
C THR A 67 -0.19 6.57 -11.81
N THR A 68 -0.65 7.68 -11.23
CA THR A 68 0.16 8.54 -10.37
C THR A 68 0.57 7.89 -9.04
N ARG A 69 0.04 6.69 -8.74
CA ARG A 69 0.27 5.96 -7.48
C ARG A 69 1.17 4.73 -7.65
N HIS A 70 1.62 4.41 -8.88
CA HIS A 70 2.43 3.23 -9.16
C HIS A 70 3.81 3.64 -9.64
N ALA A 71 4.83 3.13 -8.97
CA ALA A 71 6.22 3.19 -9.37
C ALA A 71 6.79 1.78 -9.42
N ALA A 72 7.73 1.53 -10.32
CA ALA A 72 8.36 0.21 -10.46
C ALA A 72 9.37 -0.08 -9.33
N GLU A 73 9.90 0.97 -8.71
CA GLU A 73 10.78 0.93 -7.54
C GLU A 73 10.25 1.92 -6.50
N PHE A 74 10.12 1.48 -5.25
CA PHE A 74 9.71 2.32 -4.13
C PHE A 74 10.16 1.68 -2.81
N TRP A 75 10.14 2.46 -1.74
CA TRP A 75 10.46 1.97 -0.41
C TRP A 75 9.18 1.72 0.37
N MET A 76 9.14 0.59 1.10
CA MET A 76 8.04 0.29 2.01
C MET A 76 8.54 0.19 3.45
N ILE A 77 7.67 0.62 4.37
CA ILE A 77 7.73 0.27 5.79
C ILE A 77 6.63 -0.77 5.98
N GLU A 78 7.02 -1.99 6.30
CA GLU A 78 6.13 -3.15 6.39
C GLU A 78 6.18 -3.73 7.82
N PRO A 79 5.35 -3.23 8.75
CA PRO A 79 5.25 -3.82 10.09
C PRO A 79 4.57 -5.18 10.04
N GLU A 80 5.09 -6.12 10.84
CA GLU A 80 4.51 -7.44 11.05
C GLU A 80 4.34 -7.66 12.56
N ILE A 81 3.12 -7.85 13.01
CA ILE A 81 2.77 -8.03 14.40
C ILE A 81 2.18 -9.43 14.63
N ALA A 82 2.90 -10.25 15.42
CA ALA A 82 2.44 -11.60 15.73
C ALA A 82 1.29 -11.56 16.74
N PHE A 83 0.35 -12.53 16.60
CA PHE A 83 -0.79 -12.72 17.51
C PHE A 83 -1.78 -11.54 17.58
N ALA A 84 -1.78 -10.66 16.59
CA ALA A 84 -2.68 -9.53 16.46
C ALA A 84 -3.90 -9.90 15.61
N ASP A 85 -5.02 -9.24 15.85
CA ASP A 85 -6.19 -9.30 14.99
C ASP A 85 -6.31 -8.04 14.11
N LEU A 86 -7.38 -7.96 13.31
CA LEU A 86 -7.62 -6.81 12.43
C LEU A 86 -7.78 -5.49 13.20
N ALA A 87 -8.33 -5.52 14.41
CA ALA A 87 -8.49 -4.31 15.22
C ALA A 87 -7.13 -3.79 15.69
N ASP A 88 -6.25 -4.69 16.13
CA ASP A 88 -4.86 -4.37 16.51
C ASP A 88 -4.08 -3.80 15.33
N ASP A 89 -4.27 -4.35 14.12
CA ASP A 89 -3.60 -3.88 12.90
C ASP A 89 -4.07 -2.47 12.52
N MET A 90 -5.38 -2.20 12.58
CA MET A 90 -5.92 -0.86 12.35
C MET A 90 -5.39 0.16 13.39
N ASP A 91 -5.29 -0.21 14.66
CA ASP A 91 -4.74 0.65 15.71
C ASP A 91 -3.28 0.98 15.42
N LEU A 92 -2.47 -0.02 15.08
CA LEU A 92 -1.07 0.18 14.71
C LEU A 92 -0.93 1.08 13.47
N ALA A 93 -1.72 0.84 12.43
CA ALA A 93 -1.67 1.61 11.19
C ALA A 93 -2.04 3.09 11.46
N GLU A 94 -3.07 3.34 12.26
CA GLU A 94 -3.47 4.70 12.66
C GLU A 94 -2.36 5.40 13.45
N ASP A 95 -1.82 4.75 14.47
CA ASP A 95 -0.76 5.30 15.32
C ASP A 95 0.53 5.57 14.52
N MET A 96 0.92 4.66 13.63
CA MET A 96 2.09 4.82 12.77
C MET A 96 1.94 6.03 11.84
N LEU A 97 0.81 6.16 11.16
CA LEU A 97 0.57 7.29 10.26
C LEU A 97 0.56 8.62 11.01
N LYS A 98 -0.13 8.69 12.14
CA LYS A 98 -0.14 9.88 13.00
C LYS A 98 1.25 10.24 13.51
N PHE A 99 2.01 9.25 13.95
CA PHE A 99 3.39 9.45 14.43
C PHE A 99 4.29 10.04 13.32
N VAL A 100 4.28 9.44 12.14
CA VAL A 100 5.10 9.89 11.01
C VAL A 100 4.71 11.30 10.58
N ILE A 101 3.40 11.58 10.45
CA ILE A 101 2.91 12.91 10.06
C ILE A 101 3.30 13.97 11.09
N ARG A 102 3.10 13.71 12.40
CA ARG A 102 3.52 14.63 13.45
C ARG A 102 5.02 14.89 13.40
N LYS A 103 5.80 13.83 13.21
CA LYS A 103 7.27 13.96 13.10
C LYS A 103 7.68 14.85 11.92
N VAL A 104 7.04 14.69 10.76
CA VAL A 104 7.30 15.51 9.58
C VAL A 104 6.87 16.97 9.83
N LEU A 105 5.70 17.21 10.41
CA LEU A 105 5.24 18.55 10.75
C LEU A 105 6.19 19.27 11.71
N ASP A 106 6.76 18.53 12.67
CA ASP A 106 7.66 19.09 13.70
C ASP A 106 9.08 19.33 13.17
N THR A 107 9.59 18.47 12.27
CA THR A 107 11.01 18.49 11.89
C THR A 107 11.27 19.03 10.48
N CYS A 108 10.26 19.07 9.60
CA CYS A 108 10.37 19.51 8.21
C CYS A 108 9.52 20.78 7.95
N THR A 109 9.57 21.73 8.88
CA THR A 109 8.71 22.92 8.85
C THR A 109 8.93 23.78 7.62
N GLN A 110 10.18 23.97 7.17
CA GLN A 110 10.52 24.78 6.01
C GLN A 110 10.02 24.13 4.72
N GLU A 111 10.17 22.80 4.59
CA GLU A 111 9.70 22.03 3.45
C GLU A 111 8.16 22.05 3.38
N ILE A 112 7.49 21.86 4.52
CA ILE A 112 6.02 21.91 4.60
C ILE A 112 5.51 23.32 4.23
N GLU A 113 6.15 24.38 4.71
CA GLU A 113 5.79 25.76 4.33
C GLU A 113 5.99 26.00 2.84
N PHE A 114 7.13 25.58 2.29
CA PHE A 114 7.39 25.69 0.86
C PHE A 114 6.34 24.96 0.03
N LEU A 115 6.09 23.70 0.34
CA LEU A 115 5.12 22.88 -0.36
C LEU A 115 3.70 23.44 -0.23
N THR A 116 3.32 23.94 0.93
CA THR A 116 2.00 24.53 1.17
C THR A 116 1.82 25.81 0.36
N ASN A 117 2.85 26.65 0.28
CA ASN A 117 2.75 27.92 -0.41
C ASN A 117 2.81 27.81 -1.94
N PHE A 118 3.61 26.88 -2.48
CA PHE A 118 3.93 26.84 -3.91
C PHE A 118 3.38 25.63 -4.65
N VAL A 119 3.00 24.54 -3.95
CA VAL A 119 2.53 23.30 -4.57
C VAL A 119 1.07 23.00 -4.23
N ASP A 120 0.71 23.00 -2.95
CA ASP A 120 -0.61 22.61 -2.48
C ASP A 120 -1.01 23.36 -1.20
N LYS A 121 -1.82 24.39 -1.36
CA LYS A 121 -2.25 25.29 -0.28
C LYS A 121 -2.98 24.58 0.89
N GLY A 122 -3.58 23.40 0.63
CA GLY A 122 -4.27 22.61 1.64
C GLY A 122 -3.40 21.57 2.33
N LEU A 123 -2.12 21.44 1.98
CA LEU A 123 -1.27 20.34 2.45
C LEU A 123 -1.16 20.30 3.97
N LYS A 124 -0.74 21.40 4.58
CA LYS A 124 -0.52 21.46 6.04
C LYS A 124 -1.80 21.16 6.82
N GLU A 125 -2.91 21.78 6.42
CA GLU A 125 -4.21 21.58 7.06
C GLU A 125 -4.66 20.12 6.99
N ARG A 126 -4.48 19.45 5.85
CA ARG A 126 -4.80 18.02 5.71
C ARG A 126 -3.91 17.14 6.58
N LEU A 127 -2.61 17.43 6.65
CA LEU A 127 -1.70 16.68 7.52
C LEU A 127 -2.07 16.84 8.99
N GLU A 128 -2.39 18.07 9.43
CA GLU A 128 -2.83 18.36 10.80
C GLU A 128 -4.17 17.66 11.11
N LEU A 129 -5.11 17.64 10.16
CA LEU A 129 -6.38 16.93 10.29
C LEU A 129 -6.13 15.43 10.50
N VAL A 130 -5.32 14.80 9.66
CA VAL A 130 -5.01 13.36 9.79
C VAL A 130 -4.32 13.06 11.11
N ALA A 131 -3.33 13.88 11.49
CA ALA A 131 -2.57 13.68 12.73
C ALA A 131 -3.41 13.84 14.02
N SER A 132 -4.52 14.60 13.97
CA SER A 132 -5.38 14.89 15.12
C SER A 132 -6.70 14.11 15.16
N SER A 133 -7.11 13.50 14.05
CA SER A 133 -8.37 12.77 13.96
C SER A 133 -8.24 11.33 14.46
N ASP A 134 -9.29 10.80 15.07
CA ASP A 134 -9.48 9.35 15.17
C ASP A 134 -10.01 8.84 13.84
N PHE A 135 -9.42 7.80 13.31
CA PHE A 135 -9.83 7.25 12.02
C PHE A 135 -11.18 6.56 12.14
N ALA A 136 -12.07 6.80 11.18
CA ALA A 136 -13.33 6.09 11.12
C ALA A 136 -13.11 4.62 10.69
N ARG A 137 -13.96 3.73 11.19
CA ARG A 137 -14.00 2.31 10.83
C ARG A 137 -15.39 1.98 10.34
N VAL A 138 -15.49 1.42 9.16
CA VAL A 138 -16.76 1.10 8.52
C VAL A 138 -16.62 -0.20 7.73
N SER A 139 -17.63 -1.05 7.78
CA SER A 139 -17.64 -2.24 6.91
C SER A 139 -17.89 -1.86 5.46
N TYR A 140 -17.43 -2.69 4.54
CA TYR A 140 -17.70 -2.50 3.11
C TYR A 140 -19.20 -2.40 2.82
N THR A 141 -20.02 -3.22 3.47
CA THR A 141 -21.48 -3.19 3.30
C THR A 141 -22.05 -1.84 3.72
N GLU A 142 -21.68 -1.32 4.89
CA GLU A 142 -22.11 0.01 5.34
C GLU A 142 -21.59 1.12 4.42
N ALA A 143 -20.34 1.03 3.97
CA ALA A 143 -19.75 2.00 3.04
C ALA A 143 -20.56 2.06 1.72
N VAL A 144 -20.93 0.89 1.16
CA VAL A 144 -21.78 0.81 -0.04
C VAL A 144 -23.15 1.43 0.19
N GLU A 145 -23.79 1.16 1.32
CA GLU A 145 -25.10 1.75 1.65
C GLU A 145 -25.01 3.27 1.85
N ILE A 146 -23.96 3.78 2.49
CA ILE A 146 -23.69 5.23 2.60
C ILE A 146 -23.59 5.85 1.20
N LEU A 147 -22.79 5.26 0.33
CA LEU A 147 -22.60 5.76 -1.04
C LEU A 147 -23.88 5.75 -1.85
N LYS A 148 -24.67 4.66 -1.81
CA LYS A 148 -25.97 4.55 -2.50
C LYS A 148 -26.97 5.60 -2.04
N ASN A 149 -26.99 5.90 -0.75
CA ASN A 149 -27.94 6.84 -0.15
C ASN A 149 -27.41 8.29 -0.13
N SER A 150 -26.22 8.54 -0.65
CA SER A 150 -25.55 9.85 -0.60
C SER A 150 -26.23 10.95 -1.43
N GLY A 151 -27.00 10.57 -2.46
CA GLY A 151 -27.52 11.50 -3.47
C GLY A 151 -26.43 12.07 -4.41
N ALA A 152 -25.19 11.65 -4.29
CA ALA A 152 -24.09 12.06 -5.17
C ALA A 152 -24.12 11.26 -6.48
N GLU A 153 -23.75 11.93 -7.58
CA GLU A 153 -23.56 11.28 -8.87
C GLU A 153 -22.11 10.80 -8.98
N PHE A 154 -21.93 9.50 -9.18
CA PHE A 154 -20.63 8.88 -9.41
C PHE A 154 -20.47 8.45 -10.87
N LYS A 155 -19.25 8.57 -11.39
CA LYS A 155 -18.91 8.07 -12.73
C LYS A 155 -19.04 6.54 -12.81
N TYR A 156 -18.67 5.87 -11.72
CA TYR A 156 -18.77 4.41 -11.60
C TYR A 156 -19.96 4.06 -10.71
N PRO A 157 -20.84 3.14 -11.15
CA PRO A 157 -22.06 2.82 -10.39
C PRO A 157 -21.72 2.12 -9.08
N VAL A 158 -22.47 2.46 -8.02
CA VAL A 158 -22.33 1.87 -6.69
C VAL A 158 -23.36 0.76 -6.52
N TYR A 159 -22.88 -0.45 -6.29
CA TYR A 159 -23.68 -1.62 -5.94
C TYR A 159 -22.87 -2.55 -5.03
N TRP A 160 -23.55 -3.41 -4.28
CA TRP A 160 -22.83 -4.36 -3.43
C TRP A 160 -22.06 -5.37 -4.29
N GLY A 161 -20.76 -5.54 -4.03
CA GLY A 161 -19.85 -6.34 -4.83
C GLY A 161 -19.05 -5.54 -5.87
N CYS A 162 -19.25 -4.22 -6.00
CA CYS A 162 -18.41 -3.37 -6.83
C CYS A 162 -17.04 -3.10 -6.16
N ASP A 163 -15.99 -2.98 -6.95
CA ASP A 163 -14.72 -2.45 -6.46
C ASP A 163 -14.84 -0.93 -6.25
N LEU A 164 -14.55 -0.46 -5.02
CA LEU A 164 -14.63 0.95 -4.69
C LEU A 164 -13.55 1.72 -5.45
N GLN A 165 -13.98 2.72 -6.22
CA GLN A 165 -13.11 3.58 -6.99
C GLN A 165 -12.68 4.81 -6.18
N THR A 166 -11.62 5.48 -6.61
CA THR A 166 -11.10 6.69 -5.94
C THR A 166 -12.18 7.74 -5.62
N GLU A 167 -13.18 7.92 -6.47
CA GLU A 167 -14.28 8.86 -6.20
C GLU A 167 -15.16 8.42 -5.03
N HIS A 168 -15.38 7.10 -4.86
CA HIS A 168 -16.13 6.55 -3.72
C HIS A 168 -15.34 6.72 -2.42
N GLU A 169 -14.04 6.39 -2.44
CA GLU A 169 -13.16 6.56 -1.29
C GLU A 169 -13.06 8.04 -0.87
N ARG A 170 -12.95 8.96 -1.83
CA ARG A 170 -12.93 10.39 -1.55
C ARG A 170 -14.25 10.90 -0.99
N TYR A 171 -15.38 10.39 -1.45
CA TYR A 171 -16.67 10.73 -0.87
C TYR A 171 -16.75 10.32 0.60
N LEU A 172 -16.36 9.09 0.91
CA LEU A 172 -16.35 8.60 2.29
C LEU A 172 -15.44 9.45 3.17
N THR A 173 -14.21 9.70 2.74
CA THR A 173 -13.20 10.43 3.54
C THR A 173 -13.49 11.93 3.63
N GLU A 174 -13.82 12.60 2.51
CA GLU A 174 -13.90 14.06 2.45
C GLU A 174 -15.31 14.60 2.73
N LYS A 175 -16.37 13.84 2.44
CA LYS A 175 -17.76 14.30 2.56
C LYS A 175 -18.50 13.66 3.71
N GLN A 176 -18.41 12.34 3.84
CA GLN A 176 -19.18 11.60 4.84
C GLN A 176 -18.54 11.69 6.22
N PHE A 177 -17.27 11.35 6.34
CA PHE A 177 -16.59 11.26 7.65
C PHE A 177 -15.73 12.48 7.97
N GLY A 178 -15.25 13.22 6.96
CA GLY A 178 -14.34 14.36 7.11
C GLY A 178 -13.00 14.00 7.73
N LYS A 179 -12.58 12.73 7.63
CA LYS A 179 -11.36 12.18 8.24
C LYS A 179 -10.96 10.87 7.57
N PRO A 180 -9.76 10.32 7.84
CA PRO A 180 -9.36 9.02 7.31
C PRO A 180 -10.32 7.92 7.74
N VAL A 181 -10.49 6.91 6.87
CA VAL A 181 -11.45 5.84 7.03
C VAL A 181 -10.81 4.49 6.72
N PHE A 182 -10.93 3.54 7.63
CA PHE A 182 -10.72 2.13 7.35
C PHE A 182 -12.02 1.53 6.82
N VAL A 183 -11.95 0.87 5.68
CA VAL A 183 -13.05 0.05 5.15
C VAL A 183 -12.63 -1.40 5.27
N THR A 184 -13.44 -2.19 5.98
CA THR A 184 -13.16 -3.59 6.31
C THR A 184 -14.22 -4.53 5.71
N ASP A 185 -14.02 -5.83 5.85
CA ASP A 185 -15.00 -6.85 5.49
C ASP A 185 -15.43 -6.82 4.01
N TYR A 186 -14.44 -6.64 3.12
CA TYR A 186 -14.68 -6.71 1.69
C TYR A 186 -15.16 -8.11 1.27
N PRO A 187 -16.06 -8.20 0.26
CA PRO A 187 -16.41 -9.50 -0.32
C PRO A 187 -15.19 -10.20 -0.90
N LYS A 188 -15.06 -11.50 -0.64
CA LYS A 188 -13.94 -12.31 -1.14
C LYS A 188 -13.83 -12.37 -2.67
N GLU A 189 -14.90 -12.01 -3.37
CA GLU A 189 -14.95 -11.99 -4.84
C GLU A 189 -14.17 -10.81 -5.44
N ILE A 190 -13.92 -9.76 -4.66
CA ILE A 190 -13.24 -8.54 -5.12
C ILE A 190 -11.95 -8.22 -4.35
N LYS A 191 -11.73 -8.87 -3.21
CA LYS A 191 -10.48 -8.78 -2.43
C LYS A 191 -10.05 -10.17 -1.97
N ALA A 192 -8.78 -10.47 -2.19
CA ALA A 192 -8.14 -11.71 -1.73
C ALA A 192 -7.68 -11.56 -0.27
#